data_bc02b4188d0b75dcabffdd51c63c6476
#
_entry.id   bc02b4188d0b75dcabffdd51c63c6476
#
_cell.length_a   1.000
_cell.length_b   1.000
_cell.length_c   1.000
_cell.angle_alpha   90.00
_cell.angle_beta   90.00
_cell.angle_gamma   90.00
#
_symmetry.space_group_name_H-M   'P 1'
#
loop_
_entity.id
_entity.type
_entity.pdbx_description
1 polymer ?
#
loop_
_entity_poly.entity_id
_entity_poly.type
_entity_poly.pdbx_seq_one_letter_code
_entity_poly.pdbx_strand_id
1 'polypeptide(L)'
;MKLIAELCQNHNGDINTLKDMVVKSAESGADIVKIQSIKANSLTKREEYESFRKYSDEYERLSSLELSMDDELEFIHTAKANNVTPMTTIFSPNHYDYYNSLGYDYLKLSGYSMRAFDYGLKLDKFNFKHLVFSTSSLHLHDIKKCIDNLQGVDFTILHCVCLYPTPFEKLNLASIEHLKTLHDKIGFSDHSDNLLSSKQAIFQGIDMLERHFTILDEEETRDGKVSVTPKELQELKTFSNYTKEGQYLTLNGFDEQQRFNHEYYQGRFKW
;
A
#
# COMPACT_ATOMS: atom_id res chain seq x y z
N MET A 1 6.42 -4.73 -10.38
CA MET A 1 5.58 -4.11 -9.34
C MET A 1 5.70 -4.92 -8.06
N LYS A 2 5.80 -4.27 -6.88
CA LYS A 2 5.67 -4.93 -5.57
C LYS A 2 4.21 -4.84 -5.10
N LEU A 3 3.70 -5.94 -4.54
CA LEU A 3 2.34 -6.03 -3.99
C LEU A 3 2.41 -5.97 -2.46
N ILE A 4 1.73 -4.99 -1.87
CA ILE A 4 1.66 -4.76 -0.43
C ILE A 4 0.30 -5.25 0.06
N ALA A 5 0.31 -6.27 0.91
CA ALA A 5 -0.86 -6.66 1.68
C ALA A 5 -0.92 -5.81 2.96
N GLU A 6 -1.86 -4.88 3.03
CA GLU A 6 -2.15 -4.05 4.20
C GLU A 6 -3.04 -4.83 5.17
N LEU A 7 -2.47 -5.38 6.21
CA LEU A 7 -3.19 -6.13 7.24
C LEU A 7 -3.91 -5.18 8.20
N CYS A 8 -3.45 -3.92 8.24
CA CYS A 8 -4.04 -2.84 9.02
C CYS A 8 -4.28 -3.23 10.49
N GLN A 9 -5.54 -3.17 10.92
CA GLN A 9 -6.04 -3.62 12.22
C GLN A 9 -7.01 -4.81 12.07
N ASN A 10 -7.02 -5.46 10.90
CA ASN A 10 -7.91 -6.59 10.62
C ASN A 10 -7.61 -7.84 11.46
N HIS A 11 -6.48 -7.84 12.17
CA HIS A 11 -6.10 -8.87 13.15
C HIS A 11 -6.90 -8.78 14.47
N ASN A 12 -7.71 -7.74 14.69
CA ASN A 12 -8.53 -7.53 15.88
C ASN A 12 -7.78 -7.64 17.22
N GLY A 13 -6.47 -7.29 17.25
CA GLY A 13 -5.62 -7.40 18.45
C GLY A 13 -5.08 -8.80 18.73
N ASP A 14 -5.38 -9.80 17.90
CA ASP A 14 -4.90 -11.18 18.05
C ASP A 14 -3.67 -11.47 17.17
N ILE A 15 -2.56 -11.78 17.84
CA ILE A 15 -1.29 -12.10 17.16
C ILE A 15 -1.37 -13.38 16.32
N ASN A 16 -2.17 -14.38 16.71
CA ASN A 16 -2.30 -15.61 15.91
C ASN A 16 -3.01 -15.32 14.60
N THR A 17 -4.12 -14.58 14.65
CA THR A 17 -4.81 -14.10 13.44
C THR A 17 -3.86 -13.29 12.56
N LEU A 18 -3.04 -12.39 13.13
CA LEU A 18 -2.06 -11.63 12.38
C LEU A 18 -1.02 -12.53 11.67
N LYS A 19 -0.50 -13.55 12.36
CA LYS A 19 0.44 -14.52 11.78
C LYS A 19 -0.18 -15.30 10.62
N ASP A 20 -1.41 -15.75 10.78
CA ASP A 20 -2.15 -16.44 9.72
C ASP A 20 -2.38 -15.53 8.51
N MET A 21 -2.70 -14.26 8.73
CA MET A 21 -2.80 -13.26 7.67
C MET A 21 -1.47 -13.07 6.94
N VAL A 22 -0.33 -13.02 7.63
CA VAL A 22 1.01 -12.94 7.03
C VAL A 22 1.28 -14.14 6.13
N VAL A 23 1.05 -15.36 6.63
CA VAL A 23 1.24 -16.61 5.87
C VAL A 23 0.37 -16.61 4.61
N LYS A 24 -0.93 -16.30 4.76
CA LYS A 24 -1.88 -16.27 3.63
C LYS A 24 -1.55 -15.18 2.61
N SER A 25 -1.06 -14.02 3.05
CA SER A 25 -0.59 -12.96 2.16
C SER A 25 0.61 -13.42 1.33
N ALA A 26 1.59 -14.06 1.97
CA ALA A 26 2.77 -14.60 1.31
C ALA A 26 2.41 -15.69 0.28
N GLU A 27 1.57 -16.65 0.65
CA GLU A 27 1.05 -17.70 -0.24
C GLU A 27 0.28 -17.10 -1.44
N SER A 28 -0.36 -15.95 -1.27
CA SER A 28 -1.09 -15.22 -2.30
C SER A 28 -0.20 -14.33 -3.18
N GLY A 29 1.09 -14.28 -2.92
CA GLY A 29 2.08 -13.57 -3.74
C GLY A 29 2.33 -12.12 -3.33
N ALA A 30 2.01 -11.72 -2.10
CA ALA A 30 2.49 -10.45 -1.56
C ALA A 30 4.02 -10.40 -1.55
N ASP A 31 4.59 -9.23 -1.83
CA ASP A 31 6.01 -8.96 -1.67
C ASP A 31 6.29 -8.29 -0.31
N ILE A 32 5.30 -7.58 0.21
CA ILE A 32 5.36 -6.83 1.46
C ILE A 32 4.07 -7.07 2.23
N VAL A 33 4.19 -7.25 3.54
CA VAL A 33 3.06 -7.25 4.48
C VAL A 33 3.16 -6.06 5.41
N LYS A 34 2.05 -5.36 5.62
CA LYS A 34 2.06 -4.11 6.39
C LYS A 34 1.02 -4.12 7.50
N ILE A 35 1.41 -3.61 8.65
CA ILE A 35 0.53 -3.31 9.78
C ILE A 35 0.54 -1.81 10.08
N GLN A 36 -0.29 -1.41 11.03
CA GLN A 36 -0.31 -0.07 11.58
C GLN A 36 0.11 -0.14 13.05
N SER A 37 1.33 0.28 13.36
CA SER A 37 1.79 0.38 14.75
C SER A 37 1.18 1.62 15.41
N ILE A 38 0.00 1.44 15.97
CA ILE A 38 -0.74 2.50 16.68
C ILE A 38 -0.52 2.33 18.17
N LYS A 39 -0.16 3.43 18.83
CA LYS A 39 -0.07 3.53 20.27
C LYS A 39 -1.23 4.39 20.78
N ALA A 40 -2.18 3.78 21.49
CA ALA A 40 -3.40 4.45 21.96
C ALA A 40 -3.10 5.69 22.82
N ASN A 41 -2.03 5.63 23.62
CA ASN A 41 -1.57 6.75 24.44
C ASN A 41 -1.05 7.96 23.65
N SER A 42 -0.86 7.82 22.33
CA SER A 42 -0.51 8.93 21.43
C SER A 42 -1.74 9.69 20.93
N LEU A 43 -2.94 9.17 21.19
CA LEU A 43 -4.17 9.84 20.81
C LEU A 43 -4.35 11.13 21.63
N THR A 44 -4.60 12.24 20.93
CA THR A 44 -4.82 13.54 21.56
C THR A 44 -6.31 13.85 21.63
N LYS A 45 -6.82 14.17 22.83
CA LYS A 45 -8.18 14.65 22.98
C LYS A 45 -8.33 16.05 22.40
N ARG A 46 -9.33 16.22 21.52
CA ARG A 46 -9.70 17.51 20.93
C ARG A 46 -11.21 17.66 20.93
N GLU A 47 -11.70 18.71 21.55
CA GLU A 47 -13.15 18.95 21.71
C GLU A 47 -13.88 19.10 20.38
N GLU A 48 -13.24 19.68 19.38
CA GLU A 48 -13.80 19.85 18.04
C GLU A 48 -14.11 18.55 17.31
N TYR A 49 -13.53 17.42 17.74
CA TYR A 49 -13.74 16.09 17.12
C TYR A 49 -14.66 15.17 17.93
N GLU A 50 -15.07 15.57 19.13
CA GLU A 50 -15.93 14.74 19.99
C GLU A 50 -17.30 14.41 19.35
N SER A 51 -17.83 15.29 18.51
CA SER A 51 -19.10 15.05 17.78
C SER A 51 -18.94 14.06 16.62
N PHE A 52 -17.74 13.96 16.04
CA PHE A 52 -17.43 13.03 14.96
C PHE A 52 -17.04 11.64 15.51
N ARG A 53 -16.18 11.64 16.54
CA ARG A 53 -15.72 10.42 17.20
C ARG A 53 -15.27 10.76 18.62
N LYS A 54 -15.95 10.19 19.63
CA LYS A 54 -15.60 10.43 21.01
C LYS A 54 -14.20 9.91 21.32
N TYR A 55 -13.43 10.71 22.05
CA TYR A 55 -12.08 10.35 22.45
C TYR A 55 -12.04 9.04 23.26
N SER A 56 -12.98 8.86 24.22
CA SER A 56 -13.05 7.65 25.04
C SER A 56 -13.21 6.38 24.19
N ASP A 57 -14.15 6.42 23.25
CA ASP A 57 -14.51 5.27 22.44
C ASP A 57 -13.36 4.90 21.47
N GLU A 58 -12.71 5.91 20.90
CA GLU A 58 -11.56 5.71 20.02
C GLU A 58 -10.33 5.23 20.80
N TYR A 59 -10.09 5.77 22.01
CA TYR A 59 -9.00 5.31 22.85
C TYR A 59 -9.16 3.85 23.27
N GLU A 60 -10.37 3.45 23.73
CA GLU A 60 -10.69 2.06 24.08
C GLU A 60 -10.50 1.14 22.89
N ARG A 61 -11.03 1.53 21.72
CA ARG A 61 -10.86 0.77 20.49
C ARG A 61 -9.39 0.60 20.09
N LEU A 62 -8.60 1.68 20.10
CA LEU A 62 -7.18 1.59 19.76
C LEU A 62 -6.41 0.75 20.76
N SER A 63 -6.74 0.88 22.07
CA SER A 63 -6.11 0.08 23.11
C SER A 63 -6.37 -1.42 22.94
N SER A 64 -7.58 -1.81 22.49
CA SER A 64 -7.92 -3.23 22.25
C SER A 64 -7.23 -3.82 21.01
N LEU A 65 -6.73 -2.98 20.12
CA LEU A 65 -6.07 -3.36 18.85
C LEU A 65 -4.55 -3.20 18.91
N GLU A 66 -4.05 -2.55 19.98
CA GLU A 66 -2.62 -2.27 20.10
C GLU A 66 -1.82 -3.56 20.28
N LEU A 67 -0.84 -3.73 19.42
CA LEU A 67 0.12 -4.82 19.53
C LEU A 67 1.24 -4.45 20.53
N SER A 68 1.65 -5.42 21.32
CA SER A 68 2.85 -5.28 22.17
C SER A 68 4.11 -5.26 21.30
N MET A 69 5.25 -4.92 21.88
CA MET A 69 6.54 -5.01 21.21
C MET A 69 6.87 -6.44 20.80
N ASP A 70 6.55 -7.41 21.65
CA ASP A 70 6.78 -8.82 21.38
C ASP A 70 5.91 -9.32 20.22
N ASP A 71 4.65 -8.87 20.15
CA ASP A 71 3.76 -9.19 19.01
C ASP A 71 4.28 -8.60 17.69
N GLU A 72 4.77 -7.34 17.68
CA GLU A 72 5.34 -6.75 16.50
C GLU A 72 6.65 -7.45 16.06
N LEU A 73 7.48 -7.90 17.01
CA LEU A 73 8.65 -8.72 16.71
C LEU A 73 8.25 -10.08 16.13
N GLU A 74 7.21 -10.71 16.67
CA GLU A 74 6.67 -11.97 16.15
C GLU A 74 6.10 -11.79 14.72
N PHE A 75 5.40 -10.68 14.46
CA PHE A 75 4.99 -10.29 13.09
C PHE A 75 6.18 -10.20 12.15
N ILE A 76 7.24 -9.48 12.55
CA ILE A 76 8.46 -9.31 11.75
C ILE A 76 9.13 -10.67 11.47
N HIS A 77 9.24 -11.52 12.48
CA HIS A 77 9.82 -12.86 12.35
C HIS A 77 8.99 -13.72 11.39
N THR A 78 7.66 -13.72 11.56
CA THR A 78 6.74 -14.48 10.71
C THR A 78 6.83 -14.01 9.25
N ALA A 79 6.88 -12.70 9.01
CA ALA A 79 7.03 -12.16 7.66
C ALA A 79 8.35 -12.60 7.01
N LYS A 80 9.47 -12.47 7.72
CA LYS A 80 10.80 -12.90 7.22
C LYS A 80 10.87 -14.40 6.96
N ALA A 81 10.27 -15.21 7.82
CA ALA A 81 10.21 -16.67 7.65
C ALA A 81 9.41 -17.09 6.41
N ASN A 82 8.46 -16.27 5.96
CA ASN A 82 7.67 -16.49 4.76
C ASN A 82 8.18 -15.70 3.53
N ASN A 83 9.41 -15.18 3.59
CA ASN A 83 10.05 -14.42 2.50
C ASN A 83 9.29 -13.18 2.02
N VAL A 84 8.51 -12.54 2.89
CA VAL A 84 7.86 -11.26 2.63
C VAL A 84 8.48 -10.17 3.50
N THR A 85 8.54 -8.96 2.98
CA THR A 85 9.13 -7.83 3.70
C THR A 85 8.13 -7.26 4.70
N PRO A 86 8.45 -7.19 6.01
CA PRO A 86 7.61 -6.51 6.98
C PRO A 86 7.72 -5.00 6.84
N MET A 87 6.59 -4.32 6.90
CA MET A 87 6.47 -2.86 6.88
C MET A 87 5.48 -2.41 7.95
N THR A 88 5.67 -1.22 8.47
CA THR A 88 4.67 -0.60 9.36
C THR A 88 4.37 0.84 8.97
N THR A 89 3.13 1.27 9.23
CA THR A 89 2.74 2.69 9.17
C THR A 89 3.05 3.34 10.52
N ILE A 90 3.80 4.43 10.51
CA ILE A 90 4.11 5.23 11.68
C ILE A 90 3.27 6.51 11.70
N PHE A 91 2.78 6.88 12.89
CA PHE A 91 1.84 7.99 13.07
C PHE A 91 2.42 9.17 13.86
N SER A 92 3.45 8.92 14.68
CA SER A 92 4.05 9.94 15.53
C SER A 92 5.56 10.04 15.32
N PRO A 93 6.11 11.25 15.14
CA PRO A 93 7.55 11.47 15.05
C PRO A 93 8.28 11.27 16.40
N ASN A 94 7.55 11.08 17.50
CA ASN A 94 8.14 10.97 18.84
C ASN A 94 8.48 9.54 19.24
N HIS A 95 8.12 8.53 18.46
CA HIS A 95 8.30 7.11 18.82
C HIS A 95 9.45 6.45 18.06
N TYR A 96 10.46 7.22 17.63
CA TYR A 96 11.58 6.71 16.82
C TYR A 96 12.37 5.60 17.55
N ASP A 97 12.59 5.71 18.87
CA ASP A 97 13.30 4.68 19.63
C ASP A 97 12.57 3.33 19.56
N TYR A 98 11.23 3.35 19.67
CA TYR A 98 10.40 2.17 19.55
C TYR A 98 10.55 1.50 18.17
N TYR A 99 10.37 2.26 17.10
CA TYR A 99 10.46 1.70 15.74
C TYR A 99 11.88 1.25 15.39
N ASN A 100 12.90 1.98 15.84
CA ASN A 100 14.30 1.61 15.64
C ASN A 100 14.66 0.31 16.37
N SER A 101 14.09 0.06 17.56
CA SER A 101 14.30 -1.18 18.30
C SER A 101 13.66 -2.40 17.63
N LEU A 102 12.55 -2.21 16.89
CA LEU A 102 11.90 -3.26 16.10
C LEU A 102 12.65 -3.60 14.82
N GLY A 103 13.40 -2.67 14.24
CA GLY A 103 14.25 -2.91 13.07
C GLY A 103 13.47 -3.12 11.76
N TYR A 104 12.42 -2.33 11.52
CA TYR A 104 11.75 -2.28 10.24
C TYR A 104 12.65 -1.64 9.19
N ASP A 105 12.87 -2.33 8.06
CA ASP A 105 13.56 -1.76 6.90
C ASP A 105 12.66 -0.85 6.06
N TYR A 106 11.35 -1.10 6.07
CA TYR A 106 10.34 -0.35 5.32
C TYR A 106 9.39 0.35 6.27
N LEU A 107 9.26 1.67 6.10
CA LEU A 107 8.32 2.50 6.85
C LEU A 107 7.31 3.15 5.92
N LYS A 108 6.09 3.36 6.40
CA LYS A 108 5.07 4.13 5.69
C LYS A 108 4.58 5.33 6.50
N LEU A 109 4.31 6.42 5.78
CA LEU A 109 3.59 7.59 6.27
C LEU A 109 2.31 7.80 5.44
N SER A 110 1.17 7.97 6.11
CA SER A 110 -0.03 8.48 5.45
C SER A 110 0.16 9.95 5.08
N GLY A 111 -0.64 10.47 4.14
CA GLY A 111 -0.51 11.87 3.74
C GLY A 111 -0.68 12.86 4.89
N TYR A 112 -1.61 12.59 5.82
CA TYR A 112 -1.75 13.45 7.01
C TYR A 112 -0.57 13.28 7.99
N SER A 113 0.02 12.09 8.11
CA SER A 113 1.20 11.86 8.93
C SER A 113 2.42 12.60 8.37
N MET A 114 2.55 12.74 7.04
CA MET A 114 3.63 13.53 6.44
C MET A 114 3.68 14.97 6.98
N ARG A 115 2.53 15.58 7.29
CA ARG A 115 2.47 16.90 7.94
C ARG A 115 3.00 16.86 9.37
N ALA A 116 2.68 15.82 10.14
CA ALA A 116 3.21 15.62 11.50
C ALA A 116 4.73 15.41 11.49
N PHE A 117 5.25 14.77 10.46
CA PHE A 117 6.69 14.59 10.20
C PHE A 117 7.33 15.79 9.48
N ASP A 118 6.61 16.91 9.40
CA ASP A 118 7.08 18.14 8.77
C ASP A 118 7.58 17.93 7.32
N TYR A 119 6.76 17.19 6.57
CA TYR A 119 7.02 16.81 5.17
C TYR A 119 8.33 16.02 4.97
N GLY A 120 8.73 15.25 5.96
CA GLY A 120 9.91 14.40 5.91
C GLY A 120 11.13 14.89 6.70
N LEU A 121 11.17 16.14 7.14
CA LEU A 121 12.32 16.71 7.87
C LEU A 121 12.58 16.03 9.23
N LYS A 122 11.57 15.43 9.84
CA LYS A 122 11.68 14.75 11.15
C LYS A 122 11.99 13.25 11.03
N LEU A 123 12.41 12.78 9.87
CA LEU A 123 12.75 11.37 9.64
C LEU A 123 14.22 11.04 9.96
N ASP A 124 15.04 12.02 10.26
CA ASP A 124 16.49 11.91 10.53
C ASP A 124 16.82 10.96 11.69
N LYS A 125 15.91 10.76 12.63
CA LYS A 125 16.07 9.87 13.78
C LYS A 125 15.60 8.43 13.55
N PHE A 126 14.92 8.16 12.43
CA PHE A 126 14.39 6.82 12.12
C PHE A 126 15.39 6.03 11.26
N ASN A 127 15.61 4.79 11.63
CA ASN A 127 16.41 3.85 10.84
C ASN A 127 15.49 3.11 9.85
N PHE A 128 15.66 3.33 8.57
CA PHE A 128 14.93 2.62 7.52
C PHE A 128 15.77 2.60 6.23
N LYS A 129 15.43 1.67 5.32
CA LYS A 129 16.04 1.57 3.99
C LYS A 129 15.15 2.16 2.91
N HIS A 130 13.83 2.09 3.11
CA HIS A 130 12.85 2.56 2.13
C HIS A 130 11.65 3.20 2.82
N LEU A 131 11.26 4.38 2.34
CA LEU A 131 10.07 5.08 2.79
C LEU A 131 8.95 4.94 1.75
N VAL A 132 7.74 4.70 2.21
CA VAL A 132 6.53 4.80 1.39
C VAL A 132 5.67 5.92 1.96
N PHE A 133 5.22 6.86 1.15
CA PHE A 133 4.21 7.81 1.62
C PHE A 133 3.05 7.92 0.64
N SER A 134 1.84 8.20 1.16
CA SER A 134 0.65 8.36 0.34
C SER A 134 0.26 9.82 0.18
N THR A 135 -0.38 10.13 -0.95
CA THR A 135 -0.81 11.49 -1.31
C THR A 135 -2.13 11.90 -0.66
N SER A 136 -2.80 10.99 0.06
CA SER A 136 -4.09 11.30 0.71
C SER A 136 -4.00 12.56 1.58
N SER A 137 -4.97 13.48 1.43
CA SER A 137 -5.01 14.75 2.17
C SER A 137 -3.84 15.71 1.93
N LEU A 138 -3.01 15.48 0.90
CA LEU A 138 -1.96 16.39 0.45
C LEU A 138 -2.37 17.10 -0.83
N HIS A 139 -2.10 18.41 -0.89
CA HIS A 139 -2.15 19.16 -2.14
C HIS A 139 -0.85 18.97 -2.94
N LEU A 140 -0.88 19.30 -4.22
CA LEU A 140 0.28 19.17 -5.11
C LEU A 140 1.53 19.91 -4.57
N HIS A 141 1.36 21.08 -3.95
CA HIS A 141 2.49 21.79 -3.34
C HIS A 141 3.08 21.08 -2.13
N ASP A 142 2.24 20.39 -1.33
CA ASP A 142 2.71 19.56 -0.21
C ASP A 142 3.52 18.37 -0.72
N ILE A 143 3.05 17.71 -1.79
CA ILE A 143 3.75 16.56 -2.42
C ILE A 143 5.12 17.00 -2.92
N LYS A 144 5.20 18.13 -3.62
CA LYS A 144 6.49 18.70 -4.08
C LYS A 144 7.43 18.99 -2.91
N LYS A 145 6.90 19.59 -1.83
CA LYS A 145 7.68 19.84 -0.61
C LYS A 145 8.20 18.53 0.02
N CYS A 146 7.41 17.46 0.03
CA CYS A 146 7.90 16.15 0.48
C CYS A 146 9.05 15.66 -0.39
N ILE A 147 8.91 15.72 -1.71
CA ILE A 147 9.96 15.29 -2.66
C ILE A 147 11.25 16.07 -2.44
N ASP A 148 11.16 17.40 -2.29
CA ASP A 148 12.30 18.27 -2.07
C ASP A 148 13.03 17.94 -0.75
N ASN A 149 12.27 17.66 0.32
CA ASN A 149 12.83 17.34 1.64
C ASN A 149 13.39 15.91 1.74
N LEU A 150 13.00 15.01 0.84
CA LEU A 150 13.41 13.59 0.84
C LEU A 150 14.58 13.33 -0.12
N GLN A 151 15.29 14.35 -0.57
CA GLN A 151 16.46 14.16 -1.44
C GLN A 151 17.52 13.28 -0.76
N GLY A 152 17.95 12.23 -1.47
CA GLY A 152 18.88 11.23 -0.94
C GLY A 152 18.24 10.10 -0.13
N VAL A 153 16.94 10.16 0.13
CA VAL A 153 16.16 9.06 0.71
C VAL A 153 15.61 8.19 -0.42
N ASP A 154 15.62 6.86 -0.25
CA ASP A 154 14.93 5.97 -1.17
C ASP A 154 13.44 5.87 -0.79
N PHE A 155 12.53 6.33 -1.66
CA PHE A 155 11.10 6.35 -1.35
C PHE A 155 10.21 6.06 -2.56
N THR A 156 8.95 5.69 -2.28
CA THR A 156 7.87 5.53 -3.26
C THR A 156 6.67 6.38 -2.85
N ILE A 157 6.05 7.06 -3.81
CA ILE A 157 4.83 7.83 -3.62
C ILE A 157 3.62 6.98 -4.03
N LEU A 158 2.67 6.75 -3.12
CA LEU A 158 1.41 6.10 -3.46
C LEU A 158 0.32 7.14 -3.72
N HIS A 159 -0.20 7.19 -4.93
CA HIS A 159 -1.49 7.82 -5.14
C HIS A 159 -2.53 7.17 -4.23
N CYS A 160 -3.35 7.97 -3.56
CA CYS A 160 -4.31 7.46 -2.59
C CYS A 160 -5.47 8.43 -2.41
N VAL A 161 -6.69 7.89 -2.37
CA VAL A 161 -7.91 8.60 -1.96
C VAL A 161 -8.40 8.00 -0.64
N CYS A 162 -8.57 8.85 0.39
CA CYS A 162 -8.91 8.41 1.74
C CYS A 162 -10.44 8.38 1.94
N LEU A 163 -11.12 7.51 1.19
CA LEU A 163 -12.54 7.17 1.35
C LEU A 163 -12.65 5.63 1.43
N TYR A 164 -13.50 5.11 2.30
CA TYR A 164 -13.62 3.67 2.60
C TYR A 164 -15.07 3.19 2.52
N PRO A 165 -15.54 2.57 1.41
CA PRO A 165 -14.83 2.40 0.15
C PRO A 165 -14.72 3.70 -0.67
N THR A 166 -13.73 3.78 -1.56
CA THR A 166 -13.60 4.87 -2.54
C THR A 166 -14.49 4.58 -3.75
N PRO A 167 -15.48 5.43 -4.06
CA PRO A 167 -16.26 5.32 -5.31
C PRO A 167 -15.35 5.46 -6.53
N PHE A 168 -15.62 4.68 -7.58
CA PHE A 168 -14.77 4.62 -8.77
C PHE A 168 -14.53 6.00 -9.42
N GLU A 169 -15.54 6.84 -9.50
CA GLU A 169 -15.47 8.20 -10.07
C GLU A 169 -14.61 9.18 -9.23
N LYS A 170 -14.26 8.80 -7.99
CA LYS A 170 -13.41 9.61 -7.10
C LYS A 170 -11.95 9.14 -7.03
N LEU A 171 -11.64 8.02 -7.65
CA LEU A 171 -10.28 7.43 -7.60
C LEU A 171 -9.21 8.31 -8.25
N ASN A 172 -9.58 9.11 -9.26
CA ASN A 172 -8.69 10.03 -9.96
C ASN A 172 -7.36 9.37 -10.41
N LEU A 173 -7.44 8.20 -11.04
CA LEU A 173 -6.26 7.41 -11.44
C LEU A 173 -5.36 8.13 -12.46
N ALA A 174 -5.86 9.18 -13.14
CA ALA A 174 -5.04 10.03 -13.99
C ALA A 174 -3.93 10.76 -13.22
N SER A 175 -4.08 10.93 -11.90
CA SER A 175 -3.04 11.50 -11.03
C SER A 175 -1.77 10.66 -10.98
N ILE A 176 -1.84 9.35 -11.25
CA ILE A 176 -0.67 8.46 -11.32
C ILE A 176 0.31 8.94 -12.40
N GLU A 177 -0.19 9.25 -13.60
CA GLU A 177 0.65 9.76 -14.69
C GLU A 177 1.25 11.14 -14.36
N HIS A 178 0.51 11.98 -13.67
CA HIS A 178 1.06 13.26 -13.21
C HIS A 178 2.16 13.06 -12.15
N LEU A 179 1.98 12.15 -11.19
CA LEU A 179 2.99 11.85 -10.17
C LEU A 179 4.28 11.30 -10.79
N LYS A 180 4.19 10.49 -11.87
CA LYS A 180 5.36 10.00 -12.62
C LYS A 180 6.20 11.12 -13.24
N THR A 181 5.63 12.29 -13.48
CA THR A 181 6.41 13.46 -13.93
C THR A 181 7.21 14.12 -12.78
N LEU A 182 6.92 13.76 -11.54
CA LEU A 182 7.55 14.35 -10.35
C LEU A 182 8.54 13.40 -9.66
N HIS A 183 8.34 12.08 -9.78
CA HIS A 183 9.17 11.07 -9.14
C HIS A 183 9.11 9.74 -9.89
N ASP A 184 10.22 9.01 -9.90
CA ASP A 184 10.35 7.77 -10.69
C ASP A 184 9.62 6.57 -10.09
N LYS A 185 9.46 6.51 -8.75
CA LYS A 185 8.82 5.39 -8.06
C LYS A 185 7.41 5.77 -7.61
N ILE A 186 6.41 5.37 -8.39
CA ILE A 186 5.01 5.68 -8.13
C ILE A 186 4.21 4.39 -7.95
N GLY A 187 3.31 4.41 -6.97
CA GLY A 187 2.38 3.33 -6.69
C GLY A 187 0.95 3.82 -6.47
N PHE A 188 0.10 2.91 -6.07
CA PHE A 188 -1.30 3.17 -5.76
C PHE A 188 -1.70 2.47 -4.46
N SER A 189 -2.34 3.18 -3.54
CA SER A 189 -3.01 2.63 -2.36
C SER A 189 -4.51 2.69 -2.60
N ASP A 190 -5.12 1.53 -2.82
CA ASP A 190 -6.48 1.39 -3.33
C ASP A 190 -7.45 0.98 -2.22
N HIS A 191 -8.45 1.82 -1.97
CA HIS A 191 -9.54 1.61 -1.02
C HIS A 191 -10.90 1.40 -1.70
N SER A 192 -10.91 1.02 -2.98
CA SER A 192 -12.15 0.63 -3.66
C SER A 192 -12.63 -0.76 -3.21
N ASP A 193 -13.89 -1.04 -3.49
CA ASP A 193 -14.55 -2.32 -3.17
C ASP A 193 -14.39 -3.40 -4.25
N ASN A 194 -13.56 -3.14 -5.27
CA ASN A 194 -13.37 -4.07 -6.39
C ASN A 194 -11.92 -4.03 -6.91
N LEU A 195 -11.58 -4.92 -7.86
CA LEU A 195 -10.23 -5.06 -8.38
C LEU A 195 -9.95 -4.23 -9.65
N LEU A 196 -10.95 -3.56 -10.23
CA LEU A 196 -10.80 -2.88 -11.52
C LEU A 196 -9.83 -1.72 -11.45
N SER A 197 -9.92 -0.90 -10.39
CA SER A 197 -9.02 0.21 -10.12
C SER A 197 -7.56 -0.25 -9.95
N SER A 198 -7.35 -1.29 -9.16
CA SER A 198 -6.04 -1.92 -8.98
C SER A 198 -5.45 -2.41 -10.30
N LYS A 199 -6.25 -3.13 -11.11
CA LYS A 199 -5.83 -3.62 -12.44
C LYS A 199 -5.51 -2.47 -13.40
N GLN A 200 -6.31 -1.40 -13.39
CA GLN A 200 -6.04 -0.21 -14.20
C GLN A 200 -4.73 0.46 -13.79
N ALA A 201 -4.47 0.62 -12.49
CA ALA A 201 -3.22 1.17 -11.99
C ALA A 201 -2.01 0.28 -12.35
N ILE A 202 -2.14 -1.06 -12.23
CA ILE A 202 -1.11 -2.01 -12.67
C ILE A 202 -0.80 -1.82 -14.16
N PHE A 203 -1.83 -1.69 -15.00
CA PHE A 203 -1.67 -1.48 -16.44
C PHE A 203 -0.97 -0.15 -16.76
N GLN A 204 -1.17 0.88 -15.96
CA GLN A 204 -0.42 2.14 -16.04
C GLN A 204 1.07 1.98 -15.68
N GLY A 205 1.52 0.82 -15.18
CA GLY A 205 2.92 0.57 -14.88
C GLY A 205 3.39 1.21 -13.57
N ILE A 206 2.64 0.98 -12.49
CA ILE A 206 3.04 1.39 -11.14
C ILE A 206 4.11 0.47 -10.55
N ASP A 207 4.91 0.98 -9.61
CA ASP A 207 5.97 0.23 -8.91
C ASP A 207 5.46 -0.55 -7.70
N MET A 208 4.45 -0.01 -7.01
CA MET A 208 3.83 -0.62 -5.84
C MET A 208 2.31 -0.51 -5.89
N LEU A 209 1.62 -1.59 -5.52
CA LEU A 209 0.19 -1.60 -5.25
C LEU A 209 -0.05 -1.99 -3.81
N GLU A 210 -0.80 -1.19 -3.07
CA GLU A 210 -1.25 -1.49 -1.71
C GLU A 210 -2.75 -1.79 -1.69
N ARG A 211 -3.12 -2.92 -1.09
CA ARG A 211 -4.51 -3.32 -0.85
C ARG A 211 -4.67 -3.76 0.59
N HIS A 212 -5.75 -3.32 1.24
CA HIS A 212 -6.19 -3.94 2.49
C HIS A 212 -6.45 -5.42 2.27
N PHE A 213 -6.08 -6.24 3.23
CA PHE A 213 -6.16 -7.69 3.15
C PHE A 213 -6.77 -8.29 4.41
N THR A 214 -7.59 -9.31 4.27
CA THR A 214 -8.13 -10.08 5.39
C THR A 214 -8.34 -11.54 5.02
N ILE A 215 -8.31 -12.40 6.04
CA ILE A 215 -8.72 -13.82 5.98
C ILE A 215 -10.03 -14.07 6.72
N LEU A 216 -10.57 -13.03 7.35
CA LEU A 216 -11.82 -13.03 8.10
C LEU A 216 -12.97 -12.54 7.20
N ASP A 217 -14.20 -12.80 7.62
CA ASP A 217 -15.36 -12.29 6.93
C ASP A 217 -15.42 -10.74 6.99
N GLU A 218 -16.07 -10.13 6.01
CA GLU A 218 -16.11 -8.67 5.84
C GLU A 218 -16.58 -7.94 7.11
N GLU A 219 -17.58 -8.50 7.78
CA GLU A 219 -18.20 -7.94 8.97
C GLU A 219 -17.38 -8.10 10.24
N GLU A 220 -16.40 -9.01 10.24
CA GLU A 220 -15.55 -9.28 11.39
C GLU A 220 -14.41 -8.27 11.55
N THR A 221 -14.17 -7.45 10.53
CA THR A 221 -13.08 -6.47 10.53
C THR A 221 -13.58 -5.09 10.12
N ARG A 222 -12.90 -4.07 10.65
CA ARG A 222 -13.25 -2.67 10.34
C ARG A 222 -13.11 -2.32 8.85
N ASP A 223 -12.06 -2.81 8.23
CA ASP A 223 -11.71 -2.47 6.85
C ASP A 223 -12.07 -3.62 5.88
N GLY A 224 -12.95 -4.55 6.31
CA GLY A 224 -13.38 -5.71 5.52
C GLY A 224 -13.90 -5.32 4.14
N LYS A 225 -14.75 -4.29 4.07
CA LYS A 225 -15.35 -3.77 2.80
C LYS A 225 -14.34 -3.37 1.74
N VAL A 226 -13.14 -2.96 2.12
CA VAL A 226 -12.07 -2.54 1.21
C VAL A 226 -10.93 -3.53 1.16
N SER A 227 -11.02 -4.60 1.93
CA SER A 227 -10.01 -5.66 1.99
C SER A 227 -10.22 -6.68 0.88
N VAL A 228 -9.13 -7.14 0.31
CA VAL A 228 -9.12 -8.26 -0.63
C VAL A 228 -8.87 -9.56 0.13
N THR A 229 -9.46 -10.63 -0.39
CA THR A 229 -9.24 -12.01 0.05
C THR A 229 -7.93 -12.56 -0.49
N PRO A 230 -7.42 -13.70 0.01
CA PRO A 230 -6.25 -14.40 -0.54
C PRO A 230 -6.36 -14.65 -2.06
N LYS A 231 -7.54 -15.07 -2.54
CA LYS A 231 -7.78 -15.31 -3.96
C LYS A 231 -7.68 -14.05 -4.81
N GLU A 232 -8.23 -12.94 -4.34
CA GLU A 232 -8.20 -11.66 -5.03
C GLU A 232 -6.78 -11.05 -5.05
N LEU A 233 -6.03 -11.19 -3.95
CA LEU A 233 -4.63 -10.78 -3.89
C LEU A 233 -3.79 -11.56 -4.91
N GLN A 234 -3.99 -12.89 -4.99
CA GLN A 234 -3.33 -13.75 -5.98
C GLN A 234 -3.71 -13.37 -7.42
N GLU A 235 -4.97 -13.00 -7.65
CA GLU A 235 -5.43 -12.51 -8.96
C GLU A 235 -4.70 -11.23 -9.38
N LEU A 236 -4.52 -10.27 -8.47
CA LEU A 236 -3.76 -9.05 -8.73
C LEU A 236 -2.28 -9.34 -9.01
N LYS A 237 -1.67 -10.26 -8.26
CA LYS A 237 -0.28 -10.68 -8.52
C LYS A 237 -0.13 -11.31 -9.89
N THR A 238 -1.03 -12.22 -10.24
CA THR A 238 -1.06 -12.88 -11.54
C THR A 238 -1.24 -11.87 -12.68
N PHE A 239 -2.19 -10.95 -12.53
CA PHE A 239 -2.41 -9.88 -13.51
C PHE A 239 -1.17 -9.00 -13.71
N SER A 240 -0.48 -8.66 -12.60
CA SER A 240 0.77 -7.88 -12.68
C SER A 240 1.88 -8.60 -13.46
N ASN A 241 2.00 -9.92 -13.32
CA ASN A 241 2.99 -10.70 -14.06
C ASN A 241 2.66 -10.71 -15.56
N TYR A 242 1.42 -10.98 -15.95
CA TYR A 242 0.99 -10.93 -17.36
C TYR A 242 1.17 -9.54 -17.98
N THR A 243 0.89 -8.48 -17.24
CA THR A 243 1.06 -7.12 -17.74
C THR A 243 2.53 -6.81 -18.03
N LYS A 244 3.46 -7.28 -17.22
CA LYS A 244 4.89 -7.15 -17.47
C LYS A 244 5.30 -7.85 -18.76
N GLU A 245 4.88 -9.09 -18.96
CA GLU A 245 5.18 -9.87 -20.17
C GLU A 245 4.63 -9.20 -21.43
N GLY A 246 3.40 -8.66 -21.37
CA GLY A 246 2.75 -8.00 -22.50
C GLY A 246 3.33 -6.62 -22.87
N GLN A 247 3.96 -5.91 -21.93
CA GLN A 247 4.54 -4.59 -22.21
C GLN A 247 5.84 -4.62 -23.00
N TYR A 248 6.48 -5.78 -23.16
CA TYR A 248 7.70 -5.92 -23.96
C TYR A 248 7.43 -6.06 -25.48
N LEU A 249 6.17 -6.14 -25.88
CA LEU A 249 5.81 -6.13 -27.30
C LEU A 249 5.89 -4.70 -27.83
N THR A 250 7.03 -4.34 -28.37
CA THR A 250 7.20 -3.06 -29.06
C THR A 250 6.48 -3.09 -30.42
N LEU A 251 5.88 -1.95 -30.82
CA LEU A 251 5.26 -1.76 -32.13
C LEU A 251 6.28 -1.84 -33.32
N ASN A 252 7.41 -2.51 -33.16
CA ASN A 252 8.49 -2.58 -34.13
C ASN A 252 8.30 -3.67 -35.20
N GLY A 253 7.09 -3.78 -35.69
CA GLY A 253 6.80 -4.68 -36.82
C GLY A 253 6.13 -5.99 -36.37
N PHE A 254 5.84 -6.82 -37.37
CA PHE A 254 5.29 -8.16 -37.11
C PHE A 254 6.37 -9.08 -36.57
N ASP A 255 6.05 -9.91 -35.55
CA ASP A 255 6.83 -11.11 -35.30
C ASP A 255 6.69 -12.10 -36.48
N GLU A 256 7.55 -13.12 -36.53
CA GLU A 256 7.53 -14.06 -37.65
C GLU A 256 6.18 -14.77 -37.86
N GLN A 257 5.48 -15.04 -36.72
CA GLN A 257 4.18 -15.71 -36.78
C GLN A 257 3.09 -14.79 -37.35
N GLN A 258 3.13 -13.50 -37.02
CA GLN A 258 2.23 -12.49 -37.56
C GLN A 258 2.56 -12.25 -39.07
N ARG A 259 3.85 -12.24 -39.44
CA ARG A 259 4.28 -12.10 -40.83
C ARG A 259 3.71 -13.22 -41.70
N PHE A 260 3.84 -14.47 -41.27
CA PHE A 260 3.29 -15.63 -41.98
C PHE A 260 1.77 -15.50 -42.17
N ASN A 261 1.02 -15.14 -41.14
CA ASN A 261 -0.40 -14.92 -41.26
C ASN A 261 -0.75 -13.78 -42.25
N HIS A 262 0.00 -12.67 -42.17
CA HIS A 262 -0.19 -11.53 -43.06
C HIS A 262 0.02 -11.92 -44.53
N GLU A 263 1.12 -12.57 -44.84
CA GLU A 263 1.45 -13.04 -46.21
C GLU A 263 0.40 -14.04 -46.71
N TYR A 264 -0.04 -14.98 -45.86
CA TYR A 264 -1.08 -15.93 -46.21
C TYR A 264 -2.40 -15.24 -46.56
N TYR A 265 -2.85 -14.26 -45.74
CA TYR A 265 -4.09 -13.57 -46.02
C TYR A 265 -4.02 -12.60 -47.18
N GLN A 266 -2.88 -11.92 -47.38
CA GLN A 266 -2.65 -11.07 -48.54
C GLN A 266 -2.70 -11.86 -49.85
N GLY A 267 -2.11 -13.07 -49.91
CA GLY A 267 -2.14 -13.92 -51.09
C GLY A 267 -3.48 -14.57 -51.36
N ARG A 268 -4.42 -14.56 -50.40
CA ARG A 268 -5.71 -15.24 -50.54
C ARG A 268 -6.77 -14.44 -51.27
N PHE A 269 -6.67 -13.12 -51.24
CA PHE A 269 -7.62 -12.22 -51.89
C PHE A 269 -6.96 -11.49 -53.04
N LYS A 270 -7.63 -11.45 -54.20
CA LYS A 270 -7.22 -10.59 -55.33
C LYS A 270 -7.60 -9.15 -55.00
N TRP A 271 -6.64 -8.29 -55.01
CA TRP A 271 -6.84 -6.84 -54.86
C TRP A 271 -6.92 -6.18 -56.22
#